data_db9a4de0b505882d7162352d2a5c77e9
#
_entry.id   db9a4de0b505882d7162352d2a5c77e9
#
_cell.length_a   1.000
_cell.length_b   1.000
_cell.length_c   1.000
_cell.angle_alpha   90.00
_cell.angle_beta   90.00
_cell.angle_gamma   90.00
#
_symmetry.space_group_name_H-M   'P 1'
#
loop_
_entity.id
_entity.type
_entity.pdbx_description
1 polymer ?
#
loop_
_entity_poly.entity_id
_entity_poly.type
_entity_poly.pdbx_seq_one_letter_code
_entity_poly.pdbx_strand_id
1 'polypeptide(L)'
;NTDNVTSIYLFLQNSFLFSPEEQRELIAHAAPSFKKNPAVKKVSHMLDRLKNVEPGMPYIDLPLQTIEGKEASLSTYIDKGKYILLDFWASWCPSCRRQTPYLKQLFERYDKRQFSIVGISFDTNREEWKEYIQKNQIKWAQLIDQKGWESTAILTYAIQVIPHLILLGPDGKIIANNPSEKQLSNILSNQLKQ
;
A
#
# COMPACT_ATOMS: atom_id res chain seq x y z
N ASN A 1 29.78 -8.99 -14.33
CA ASN A 1 30.06 -7.89 -15.25
C ASN A 1 28.75 -7.20 -15.62
N THR A 2 28.57 -5.92 -15.21
CA THR A 2 27.34 -5.12 -15.43
C THR A 2 27.49 -4.15 -16.61
N ASP A 3 28.52 -4.31 -17.46
CA ASP A 3 28.89 -3.35 -18.51
C ASP A 3 28.22 -3.63 -19.87
N ASN A 4 27.16 -4.46 -19.91
CA ASN A 4 26.52 -4.82 -21.16
C ASN A 4 24.98 -4.87 -21.04
N VAL A 5 24.31 -4.85 -22.19
CA VAL A 5 22.83 -4.88 -22.30
C VAL A 5 22.26 -6.18 -21.71
N THR A 6 22.99 -7.29 -21.81
CA THR A 6 22.56 -8.60 -21.29
C THR A 6 22.39 -8.57 -19.78
N SER A 7 23.31 -7.94 -19.03
CA SER A 7 23.20 -7.84 -17.57
C SER A 7 22.05 -6.95 -17.14
N ILE A 8 21.74 -5.88 -17.87
CA ILE A 8 20.57 -5.04 -17.64
C ILE A 8 19.29 -5.85 -17.86
N TYR A 9 19.20 -6.56 -18.98
CA TYR A 9 18.06 -7.41 -19.28
C TYR A 9 17.84 -8.48 -18.21
N LEU A 10 18.89 -9.21 -17.83
CA LEU A 10 18.81 -10.25 -16.81
C LEU A 10 18.38 -9.68 -15.45
N PHE A 11 18.89 -8.52 -15.05
CA PHE A 11 18.48 -7.86 -13.82
C PHE A 11 16.99 -7.50 -13.85
N LEU A 12 16.53 -6.84 -14.91
CA LEU A 12 15.13 -6.41 -15.01
C LEU A 12 14.15 -7.59 -15.04
N GLN A 13 14.52 -8.69 -15.70
CA GLN A 13 13.69 -9.90 -15.77
C GLN A 13 13.64 -10.68 -14.47
N ASN A 14 14.68 -10.59 -13.64
CA ASN A 14 14.84 -11.39 -12.44
C ASN A 14 14.87 -10.56 -11.14
N SER A 15 14.61 -9.26 -11.21
CA SER A 15 14.67 -8.37 -10.02
C SER A 15 13.76 -8.84 -8.89
N PHE A 16 12.63 -9.48 -9.21
CA PHE A 16 11.69 -10.02 -8.22
C PHE A 16 12.26 -11.16 -7.35
N LEU A 17 13.39 -11.78 -7.75
CA LEU A 17 14.09 -12.82 -6.97
C LEU A 17 14.95 -12.23 -5.85
N PHE A 18 15.20 -10.92 -5.87
CA PHE A 18 16.06 -10.21 -4.92
C PHE A 18 15.22 -9.36 -3.99
N SER A 19 15.61 -9.30 -2.72
CA SER A 19 15.06 -8.33 -1.79
C SER A 19 15.34 -6.89 -2.25
N PRO A 20 14.57 -5.89 -1.78
CA PRO A 20 14.87 -4.50 -2.08
C PRO A 20 16.30 -4.08 -1.70
N GLU A 21 16.85 -4.61 -0.60
CA GLU A 21 18.23 -4.37 -0.16
C GLU A 21 19.24 -4.91 -1.15
N GLU A 22 19.10 -6.18 -1.55
CA GLU A 22 19.96 -6.83 -2.54
C GLU A 22 19.92 -6.10 -3.89
N GLN A 23 18.73 -5.66 -4.32
CA GLN A 23 18.60 -4.84 -5.54
C GLN A 23 19.36 -3.52 -5.43
N ARG A 24 19.26 -2.82 -4.28
CA ARG A 24 20.02 -1.59 -4.02
C ARG A 24 21.52 -1.83 -4.07
N GLU A 25 21.99 -2.90 -3.44
CA GLU A 25 23.41 -3.28 -3.48
C GLU A 25 23.89 -3.59 -4.88
N LEU A 26 23.14 -4.40 -5.64
CA LEU A 26 23.47 -4.71 -7.03
C LEU A 26 23.58 -3.44 -7.88
N ILE A 27 22.63 -2.51 -7.76
CA ILE A 27 22.67 -1.23 -8.48
C ILE A 27 23.85 -0.38 -8.00
N ALA A 28 24.11 -0.30 -6.68
CA ALA A 28 25.18 0.52 -6.12
C ALA A 28 26.55 0.10 -6.63
N HIS A 29 26.80 -1.21 -6.76
CA HIS A 29 28.07 -1.75 -7.23
C HIS A 29 28.15 -1.96 -8.75
N ALA A 30 27.08 -1.66 -9.48
CA ALA A 30 27.05 -1.80 -10.94
C ALA A 30 27.83 -0.71 -11.68
N ALA A 31 28.22 -1.01 -12.92
CA ALA A 31 28.93 -0.09 -13.80
C ALA A 31 28.08 1.18 -14.10
N PRO A 32 28.72 2.31 -14.44
CA PRO A 32 28.02 3.55 -14.74
C PRO A 32 27.02 3.46 -15.88
N SER A 33 27.30 2.65 -16.90
CA SER A 33 26.39 2.35 -18.03
C SER A 33 25.09 1.71 -17.56
N PHE A 34 25.18 0.73 -16.65
CA PHE A 34 24.03 0.06 -16.02
C PHE A 34 23.16 1.06 -15.24
N LYS A 35 23.77 1.86 -14.36
CA LYS A 35 23.08 2.89 -13.54
C LYS A 35 22.40 3.97 -14.38
N LYS A 36 22.96 4.31 -15.54
CA LYS A 36 22.39 5.31 -16.44
C LYS A 36 21.20 4.81 -17.25
N ASN A 37 21.01 3.50 -17.35
CA ASN A 37 19.88 2.92 -18.11
C ASN A 37 18.53 3.41 -17.54
N PRO A 38 17.60 3.91 -18.38
CA PRO A 38 16.32 4.46 -17.93
C PRO A 38 15.45 3.47 -17.14
N ALA A 39 15.47 2.18 -17.52
CA ALA A 39 14.69 1.15 -16.82
C ALA A 39 15.30 0.85 -15.44
N VAL A 40 16.63 0.78 -15.32
CA VAL A 40 17.32 0.63 -14.03
C VAL A 40 17.08 1.84 -13.12
N LYS A 41 17.09 3.05 -13.67
CA LYS A 41 16.72 4.27 -12.90
C LYS A 41 15.30 4.20 -12.36
N LYS A 42 14.32 3.69 -13.13
CA LYS A 42 12.96 3.49 -12.63
C LYS A 42 12.93 2.54 -11.44
N VAL A 43 13.66 1.41 -11.52
CA VAL A 43 13.78 0.48 -10.39
C VAL A 43 14.44 1.17 -9.19
N SER A 44 15.53 1.90 -9.38
CA SER A 44 16.21 2.64 -8.31
C SER A 44 15.26 3.64 -7.61
N HIS A 45 14.53 4.45 -8.38
CA HIS A 45 13.55 5.38 -7.81
C HIS A 45 12.41 4.68 -7.05
N MET A 46 11.98 3.51 -7.52
CA MET A 46 11.00 2.72 -6.79
C MET A 46 11.58 2.21 -5.47
N LEU A 47 12.81 1.68 -5.48
CA LEU A 47 13.52 1.23 -4.29
C LEU A 47 13.73 2.35 -3.27
N ASP A 48 14.00 3.58 -3.74
CA ASP A 48 14.12 4.75 -2.86
C ASP A 48 12.78 5.09 -2.18
N ARG A 49 11.68 4.97 -2.92
CA ARG A 49 10.33 5.17 -2.35
C ARG A 49 9.95 4.10 -1.34
N LEU A 50 10.35 2.85 -1.57
CA LEU A 50 10.09 1.76 -0.63
C LEU A 50 10.67 2.05 0.75
N LYS A 51 11.81 2.78 0.86
CA LYS A 51 12.37 3.20 2.16
C LYS A 51 11.38 4.05 2.98
N ASN A 52 10.58 4.87 2.32
CA ASN A 52 9.63 5.75 2.98
C ASN A 52 8.44 5.00 3.59
N VAL A 53 8.26 3.74 3.22
CA VAL A 53 7.14 2.90 3.69
C VAL A 53 7.61 1.63 4.40
N GLU A 54 8.88 1.60 4.83
CA GLU A 54 9.43 0.53 5.68
C GLU A 54 8.85 0.63 7.11
N PRO A 55 8.79 -0.49 7.85
CA PRO A 55 8.41 -0.48 9.25
C PRO A 55 9.24 0.52 10.07
N GLY A 56 8.57 1.30 10.91
CA GLY A 56 9.16 2.40 11.69
C GLY A 56 9.05 3.78 11.06
N MET A 57 8.79 3.88 9.76
CA MET A 57 8.58 5.16 9.08
C MET A 57 7.17 5.72 9.38
N PRO A 58 7.00 7.05 9.46
CA PRO A 58 5.68 7.65 9.62
C PRO A 58 4.85 7.43 8.36
N TYR A 59 3.50 7.36 8.51
CA TYR A 59 2.63 7.43 7.34
C TYR A 59 2.81 8.76 6.60
N ILE A 60 2.50 8.75 5.31
CA ILE A 60 2.56 9.95 4.46
C ILE A 60 1.14 10.37 4.12
N ASP A 61 0.82 11.64 4.36
CA ASP A 61 -0.51 12.16 4.07
C ASP A 61 -0.84 12.18 2.57
N LEU A 62 -2.13 12.03 2.25
CA LEU A 62 -2.63 11.99 0.88
C LEU A 62 -3.85 12.91 0.72
N PRO A 63 -3.89 13.75 -0.31
CA PRO A 63 -5.10 14.46 -0.70
C PRO A 63 -6.05 13.48 -1.40
N LEU A 64 -7.26 13.32 -0.87
CA LEU A 64 -8.26 12.35 -1.31
C LEU A 64 -9.65 12.98 -1.30
N GLN A 65 -10.67 12.22 -1.61
CA GLN A 65 -12.08 12.63 -1.52
C GLN A 65 -12.89 11.57 -0.77
N THR A 66 -13.90 12.01 -0.05
CA THR A 66 -14.87 11.13 0.61
C THR A 66 -15.85 10.51 -0.40
N ILE A 67 -16.71 9.61 0.08
CA ILE A 67 -17.75 8.98 -0.73
C ILE A 67 -18.76 10.01 -1.27
N GLU A 68 -18.98 11.13 -0.55
CA GLU A 68 -19.82 12.25 -0.95
C GLU A 68 -19.14 13.23 -1.91
N GLY A 69 -17.86 13.04 -2.22
CA GLY A 69 -17.08 13.90 -3.12
C GLY A 69 -16.45 15.13 -2.44
N LYS A 70 -16.46 15.20 -1.12
CA LYS A 70 -15.78 16.27 -0.39
C LYS A 70 -14.29 16.01 -0.34
N GLU A 71 -13.49 17.06 -0.45
CA GLU A 71 -12.05 16.98 -0.25
C GLU A 71 -11.74 16.53 1.19
N ALA A 72 -10.77 15.65 1.32
CA ALA A 72 -10.33 15.08 2.57
C ALA A 72 -8.83 14.79 2.51
N SER A 73 -8.19 14.79 3.66
CA SER A 73 -6.80 14.34 3.82
C SER A 73 -6.80 13.00 4.53
N LEU A 74 -5.89 12.09 4.15
CA LEU A 74 -5.74 10.81 4.85
C LEU A 74 -5.55 11.03 6.36
N SER A 75 -4.79 12.06 6.73
CA SER A 75 -4.53 12.44 8.13
C SER A 75 -5.79 12.66 8.96
N THR A 76 -6.90 13.06 8.35
CA THR A 76 -8.19 13.22 9.05
C THR A 76 -8.74 11.89 9.59
N TYR A 77 -8.30 10.77 9.01
CA TYR A 77 -8.76 9.42 9.35
C TYR A 77 -7.73 8.63 10.15
N ILE A 78 -6.57 9.23 10.46
CA ILE A 78 -5.52 8.60 11.26
C ILE A 78 -5.64 9.08 12.71
N ASP A 79 -6.42 8.34 13.49
CA ASP A 79 -6.57 8.60 14.91
C ASP A 79 -5.33 8.15 15.70
N LYS A 80 -4.67 9.06 16.38
CA LYS A 80 -3.59 8.72 17.32
C LYS A 80 -4.13 7.84 18.45
N GLY A 81 -3.36 6.83 18.81
CA GLY A 81 -3.75 5.86 19.84
C GLY A 81 -4.45 4.63 19.30
N LYS A 82 -4.72 4.55 17.99
CA LYS A 82 -5.32 3.39 17.32
C LYS A 82 -4.39 2.74 16.32
N TYR A 83 -4.57 1.45 16.12
CA TYR A 83 -4.03 0.76 14.95
C TYR A 83 -4.92 1.05 13.75
N ILE A 84 -4.34 1.49 12.64
CA ILE A 84 -5.06 1.81 11.41
C ILE A 84 -4.54 0.93 10.29
N LEU A 85 -5.43 0.20 9.65
CA LEU A 85 -5.12 -0.57 8.44
C LEU A 85 -5.50 0.27 7.21
N LEU A 86 -4.51 0.69 6.45
CA LEU A 86 -4.72 1.27 5.13
C LEU A 86 -4.91 0.12 4.14
N ASP A 87 -6.04 0.14 3.42
CA ASP A 87 -6.41 -0.84 2.40
C ASP A 87 -6.44 -0.14 1.03
N PHE A 88 -5.39 -0.35 0.23
CA PHE A 88 -5.32 0.15 -1.14
C PHE A 88 -5.93 -0.87 -2.09
N TRP A 89 -7.05 -0.52 -2.70
CA TRP A 89 -7.90 -1.44 -3.42
C TRP A 89 -8.64 -0.81 -4.61
N ALA A 90 -9.44 -1.59 -5.31
CA ALA A 90 -10.44 -1.08 -6.26
C ALA A 90 -11.63 -2.04 -6.39
N SER A 91 -12.80 -1.50 -6.73
CA SER A 91 -14.02 -2.28 -6.87
C SER A 91 -13.98 -3.28 -8.05
N TRP A 92 -13.24 -2.97 -9.10
CA TRP A 92 -13.02 -3.83 -10.27
C TRP A 92 -11.94 -4.91 -10.05
N CYS A 93 -11.17 -4.85 -8.94
CA CYS A 93 -10.05 -5.77 -8.68
C CYS A 93 -10.56 -7.11 -8.09
N PRO A 94 -10.41 -8.27 -8.79
CA PRO A 94 -10.92 -9.54 -8.29
C PRO A 94 -10.28 -10.02 -6.98
N SER A 95 -8.97 -9.79 -6.80
CA SER A 95 -8.25 -10.15 -5.58
C SER A 95 -8.67 -9.29 -4.39
N CYS A 96 -8.94 -7.99 -4.60
CA CYS A 96 -9.48 -7.10 -3.57
C CYS A 96 -10.87 -7.55 -3.12
N ARG A 97 -11.72 -7.93 -4.07
CA ARG A 97 -13.06 -8.48 -3.77
C ARG A 97 -12.98 -9.75 -2.93
N ARG A 98 -12.03 -10.64 -3.20
CA ARG A 98 -11.82 -11.86 -2.38
C ARG A 98 -11.31 -11.55 -0.97
N GLN A 99 -10.59 -10.45 -0.78
CA GLN A 99 -10.06 -10.02 0.52
C GLN A 99 -11.12 -9.31 1.38
N THR A 100 -12.13 -8.67 0.77
CA THR A 100 -13.17 -7.91 1.48
C THR A 100 -13.83 -8.69 2.65
N PRO A 101 -14.20 -9.98 2.55
CA PRO A 101 -14.77 -10.74 3.67
C PRO A 101 -13.82 -10.83 4.86
N TYR A 102 -12.52 -11.04 4.63
CA TYR A 102 -11.50 -11.08 5.68
C TYR A 102 -11.39 -9.72 6.39
N LEU A 103 -11.34 -8.62 5.64
CA LEU A 103 -11.29 -7.27 6.22
C LEU A 103 -12.55 -6.96 7.06
N LYS A 104 -13.73 -7.43 6.62
CA LYS A 104 -14.97 -7.31 7.40
C LYS A 104 -14.87 -8.05 8.73
N GLN A 105 -14.37 -9.29 8.74
CA GLN A 105 -14.14 -10.05 9.97
C GLN A 105 -13.19 -9.32 10.92
N LEU A 106 -12.06 -8.78 10.41
CA LEU A 106 -11.15 -7.98 11.22
C LEU A 106 -11.83 -6.73 11.80
N PHE A 107 -12.56 -6.00 10.95
CA PHE A 107 -13.26 -4.80 11.36
C PHE A 107 -14.33 -5.08 12.42
N GLU A 108 -15.01 -6.19 12.38
CA GLU A 108 -16.03 -6.60 13.38
C GLU A 108 -15.41 -7.15 14.66
N ARG A 109 -14.28 -7.84 14.56
CA ARG A 109 -13.62 -8.52 15.68
C ARG A 109 -13.03 -7.56 16.71
N TYR A 110 -12.44 -6.45 16.29
CA TYR A 110 -11.70 -5.55 17.17
C TYR A 110 -12.50 -4.30 17.54
N ASP A 111 -12.30 -3.80 18.77
CA ASP A 111 -12.91 -2.55 19.26
C ASP A 111 -12.49 -1.36 18.39
N LYS A 112 -13.48 -0.58 17.96
CA LYS A 112 -13.28 0.60 17.09
C LYS A 112 -12.49 1.72 17.78
N ARG A 113 -12.33 1.66 19.08
CA ARG A 113 -11.45 2.54 19.85
C ARG A 113 -9.97 2.16 19.73
N GLN A 114 -9.68 0.90 19.36
CA GLN A 114 -8.33 0.35 19.27
C GLN A 114 -7.89 0.09 17.83
N PHE A 115 -8.84 -0.22 16.92
CA PHE A 115 -8.56 -0.60 15.53
C PHE A 115 -9.58 0.00 14.57
N SER A 116 -9.10 0.45 13.41
CA SER A 116 -9.94 0.86 12.30
C SER A 116 -9.29 0.50 10.96
N ILE A 117 -10.07 0.59 9.90
CA ILE A 117 -9.61 0.42 8.50
C ILE A 117 -9.94 1.71 7.74
N VAL A 118 -9.05 2.11 6.84
CA VAL A 118 -9.27 3.19 5.87
C VAL A 118 -9.03 2.64 4.48
N GLY A 119 -10.07 2.53 3.67
CA GLY A 119 -9.98 2.12 2.28
C GLY A 119 -9.56 3.30 1.40
N ILE A 120 -8.58 3.08 0.54
CA ILE A 120 -8.09 4.06 -0.43
C ILE A 120 -8.26 3.43 -1.81
N SER A 121 -9.27 3.89 -2.54
CA SER A 121 -9.66 3.30 -3.81
C SER A 121 -8.88 3.86 -5.00
N PHE A 122 -8.53 2.97 -5.92
CA PHE A 122 -8.00 3.29 -7.25
C PHE A 122 -9.06 3.19 -8.36
N ASP A 123 -10.32 3.29 -8.01
CA ASP A 123 -11.39 3.39 -9.00
C ASP A 123 -11.33 4.75 -9.74
N THR A 124 -11.65 4.73 -11.02
CA THR A 124 -11.88 5.92 -11.83
C THR A 124 -13.37 6.23 -11.97
N ASN A 125 -14.22 5.22 -11.77
CA ASN A 125 -15.68 5.34 -11.77
C ASN A 125 -16.20 5.36 -10.32
N ARG A 126 -16.60 6.53 -9.85
CA ARG A 126 -17.13 6.74 -8.51
C ARG A 126 -18.40 5.97 -8.22
N GLU A 127 -19.31 5.85 -9.20
CA GLU A 127 -20.60 5.18 -8.98
C GLU A 127 -20.43 3.67 -8.82
N GLU A 128 -19.60 3.02 -9.64
CA GLU A 128 -19.26 1.59 -9.48
C GLU A 128 -18.61 1.31 -8.12
N TRP A 129 -17.70 2.21 -7.68
CA TRP A 129 -17.07 2.13 -6.36
C TRP A 129 -18.10 2.24 -5.23
N LYS A 130 -19.02 3.22 -5.29
CA LYS A 130 -20.11 3.38 -4.32
C LYS A 130 -21.04 2.17 -4.27
N GLU A 131 -21.46 1.69 -5.44
CA GLU A 131 -22.31 0.50 -5.54
C GLU A 131 -21.67 -0.71 -4.88
N TYR A 132 -20.35 -0.92 -5.10
CA TYR A 132 -19.63 -2.02 -4.48
C TYR A 132 -19.60 -1.89 -2.96
N ILE A 133 -19.32 -0.69 -2.43
CA ILE A 133 -19.29 -0.39 -0.99
C ILE A 133 -20.66 -0.70 -0.36
N GLN A 134 -21.73 -0.22 -0.96
CA GLN A 134 -23.10 -0.41 -0.47
C GLN A 134 -23.52 -1.87 -0.53
N LYS A 135 -23.35 -2.53 -1.68
CA LYS A 135 -23.69 -3.94 -1.89
C LYS A 135 -22.98 -4.87 -0.91
N ASN A 136 -21.72 -4.59 -0.60
CA ASN A 136 -20.92 -5.40 0.30
C ASN A 136 -20.97 -4.90 1.75
N GLN A 137 -21.77 -3.86 2.06
CA GLN A 137 -21.92 -3.31 3.41
C GLN A 137 -20.56 -2.99 4.08
N ILE A 138 -19.67 -2.34 3.35
CA ILE A 138 -18.37 -1.91 3.88
C ILE A 138 -18.61 -0.73 4.83
N LYS A 139 -18.21 -0.88 6.10
CA LYS A 139 -18.57 0.06 7.18
C LYS A 139 -17.44 0.99 7.61
N TRP A 140 -16.22 0.74 7.16
CA TRP A 140 -15.08 1.61 7.46
C TRP A 140 -14.93 2.75 6.46
N ALA A 141 -14.16 3.77 6.83
CA ALA A 141 -13.93 4.94 6.00
C ALA A 141 -13.40 4.58 4.61
N GLN A 142 -13.95 5.21 3.60
CA GLN A 142 -13.60 4.97 2.20
C GLN A 142 -13.25 6.29 1.51
N LEU A 143 -12.06 6.33 0.93
CA LEU A 143 -11.49 7.50 0.26
C LEU A 143 -11.07 7.15 -1.17
N ILE A 144 -11.02 8.17 -2.04
CA ILE A 144 -10.69 8.02 -3.45
C ILE A 144 -10.03 9.29 -3.99
N ASP A 145 -9.18 9.19 -5.03
CA ASP A 145 -8.72 10.34 -5.82
C ASP A 145 -9.14 10.27 -7.31
N GLN A 146 -9.80 9.22 -7.71
CA GLN A 146 -10.32 8.94 -9.06
C GLN A 146 -9.28 8.91 -10.20
N LYS A 147 -8.00 8.80 -9.87
CA LYS A 147 -6.89 8.80 -10.86
C LYS A 147 -6.43 7.40 -11.24
N GLY A 148 -7.02 6.35 -10.65
CA GLY A 148 -6.63 4.98 -10.92
C GLY A 148 -5.15 4.75 -10.67
N TRP A 149 -4.45 4.17 -11.63
CA TRP A 149 -3.00 3.92 -11.55
C TRP A 149 -2.14 5.19 -11.67
N GLU A 150 -2.72 6.35 -11.93
CA GLU A 150 -2.05 7.66 -11.87
C GLU A 150 -2.18 8.34 -10.50
N SER A 151 -2.80 7.66 -9.54
CA SER A 151 -2.93 8.13 -8.17
C SER A 151 -1.59 8.47 -7.54
N THR A 152 -1.52 9.60 -6.85
CA THR A 152 -0.34 9.98 -6.06
C THR A 152 -0.04 8.95 -4.97
N ALA A 153 -1.05 8.25 -4.45
CA ALA A 153 -0.89 7.19 -3.47
C ALA A 153 0.04 6.06 -3.95
N ILE A 154 -0.02 5.71 -5.24
CA ILE A 154 0.82 4.67 -5.86
C ILE A 154 2.30 5.02 -5.76
N LEU A 155 2.65 6.26 -6.10
CA LEU A 155 4.02 6.72 -6.04
C LEU A 155 4.48 6.94 -4.59
N THR A 156 3.61 7.47 -3.75
CA THR A 156 3.90 7.82 -2.36
C THR A 156 4.15 6.57 -1.51
N TYR A 157 3.31 5.56 -1.68
CA TYR A 157 3.39 4.31 -0.92
C TYR A 157 4.08 3.16 -1.68
N ALA A 158 4.71 3.46 -2.83
CA ALA A 158 5.42 2.50 -3.68
C ALA A 158 4.58 1.27 -4.04
N ILE A 159 3.27 1.47 -4.30
CA ILE A 159 2.32 0.40 -4.58
C ILE A 159 2.54 -0.12 -6.00
N GLN A 160 2.74 -1.43 -6.14
CA GLN A 160 2.97 -2.10 -7.42
C GLN A 160 1.79 -2.97 -7.85
N VAL A 161 1.00 -3.42 -6.88
CA VAL A 161 -0.13 -4.33 -7.08
C VAL A 161 -1.17 -4.06 -5.99
N ILE A 162 -2.44 -4.31 -6.29
CA ILE A 162 -3.53 -4.31 -5.32
C ILE A 162 -4.18 -5.71 -5.24
N PRO A 163 -4.73 -6.10 -4.08
CA PRO A 163 -4.79 -5.34 -2.84
C PRO A 163 -3.41 -5.12 -2.21
N HIS A 164 -3.21 -3.99 -1.53
CA HIS A 164 -2.01 -3.69 -0.79
C HIS A 164 -2.39 -3.13 0.58
N LEU A 165 -1.88 -3.71 1.64
CA LEU A 165 -2.21 -3.36 3.01
C LEU A 165 -1.02 -2.70 3.71
N ILE A 166 -1.27 -1.64 4.48
CA ILE A 166 -0.26 -1.05 5.37
C ILE A 166 -0.87 -0.92 6.76
N LEU A 167 -0.24 -1.54 7.76
CA LEU A 167 -0.67 -1.41 9.14
C LEU A 167 0.11 -0.29 9.82
N LEU A 168 -0.60 0.68 10.37
CA LEU A 168 -0.06 1.75 11.20
C LEU A 168 -0.26 1.44 12.68
N GLY A 169 0.73 1.79 13.48
CA GLY A 169 0.64 1.76 14.94
C GLY A 169 -0.05 3.00 15.53
N PRO A 170 -0.29 2.99 16.87
CA PRO A 170 -0.92 4.10 17.57
C PRO A 170 -0.16 5.43 17.51
N ASP A 171 1.11 5.39 17.16
CA ASP A 171 1.99 6.56 16.97
C ASP A 171 1.98 7.06 15.51
N GLY A 172 1.21 6.42 14.62
CA GLY A 172 1.15 6.74 13.19
C GLY A 172 2.33 6.22 12.38
N LYS A 173 3.17 5.34 12.95
CA LYS A 173 4.25 4.69 12.20
C LYS A 173 3.80 3.39 11.57
N ILE A 174 4.40 3.08 10.45
CA ILE A 174 4.19 1.82 9.73
C ILE A 174 4.74 0.66 10.58
N ILE A 175 3.89 -0.30 10.89
CA ILE A 175 4.27 -1.55 11.58
C ILE A 175 4.56 -2.65 10.56
N ALA A 176 3.73 -2.72 9.51
CA ALA A 176 3.88 -3.71 8.47
C ALA A 176 3.42 -3.13 7.12
N ASN A 177 4.21 -3.43 6.09
CA ASN A 177 3.92 -3.08 4.70
C ASN A 177 3.62 -4.37 3.94
N ASN A 178 2.44 -4.44 3.35
CA ASN A 178 1.87 -5.56 2.60
C ASN A 178 1.94 -6.92 3.34
N PRO A 179 1.52 -6.98 4.64
CA PRO A 179 1.50 -8.23 5.37
C PRO A 179 0.47 -9.19 4.75
N SER A 180 0.80 -10.49 4.74
CA SER A 180 -0.20 -11.52 4.46
C SER A 180 -1.29 -11.53 5.54
N GLU A 181 -2.47 -12.08 5.25
CA GLU A 181 -3.58 -12.19 6.22
C GLU A 181 -3.16 -12.87 7.52
N LYS A 182 -2.32 -13.92 7.44
CA LYS A 182 -1.78 -14.61 8.60
C LYS A 182 -0.85 -13.70 9.44
N GLN A 183 0.03 -12.96 8.78
CA GLN A 183 0.93 -12.02 9.47
C GLN A 183 0.13 -10.90 10.14
N LEU A 184 -0.83 -10.31 9.41
CA LEU A 184 -1.70 -9.25 9.94
C LEU A 184 -2.49 -9.74 11.15
N SER A 185 -3.13 -10.92 11.08
CA SER A 185 -3.86 -11.51 12.18
C SER A 185 -2.97 -11.75 13.41
N ASN A 186 -1.74 -12.24 13.22
CA ASN A 186 -0.79 -12.46 14.30
C ASN A 186 -0.38 -11.14 14.96
N ILE A 187 -0.06 -10.11 14.17
CA ILE A 187 0.30 -8.79 14.71
C ILE A 187 -0.85 -8.23 15.54
N LEU A 188 -2.07 -8.19 14.98
CA LEU A 188 -3.22 -7.63 15.68
C LEU A 188 -3.60 -8.42 16.94
N SER A 189 -3.56 -9.75 16.91
CA SER A 189 -3.88 -10.58 18.09
C SER A 189 -2.86 -10.42 19.23
N ASN A 190 -1.61 -10.11 18.93
CA ASN A 190 -0.58 -9.86 19.94
C ASN A 190 -0.66 -8.45 20.53
N GLN A 191 -1.18 -7.49 19.78
CA GLN A 191 -1.23 -6.08 20.17
C GLN A 191 -2.59 -5.64 20.73
N LEU A 192 -3.67 -6.28 20.29
CA LEU A 192 -5.04 -5.92 20.65
C LEU A 192 -5.68 -7.02 21.48
N LYS A 193 -6.22 -6.65 22.64
CA LYS A 193 -7.10 -7.53 23.42
C LYS A 193 -8.44 -7.64 22.69
N GLN A 194 -8.98 -8.86 22.64
CA GLN A 194 -10.31 -9.12 22.11
C GLN A 194 -11.38 -8.65 23.10
#